data_843674f516b3dd7d374ed05669eba7b3
#
_entry.id   843674f516b3dd7d374ed05669eba7b3
#
_cell.length_a   1.000
_cell.length_b   1.000
_cell.length_c   1.000
_cell.angle_alpha   90.00
_cell.angle_beta   90.00
_cell.angle_gamma   90.00
#
_symmetry.space_group_name_H-M   'P 1'
#
loop_
_entity.id
_entity.type
_entity.pdbx_description
1 polymer ?
#
loop_
_entity_poly.entity_id
_entity_poly.type
_entity_poly.pdbx_seq_one_letter_code
_entity_poly.pdbx_strand_id
1 'polypeptide(L)'
;MFAMSRQLKGALMAAGGGVCWGISGTMGQYLFTHEAMQTTWLIPIRLSLAGLILFVYWLVKDRRLLFAPWRQRGSTVMLVLYGVFGISLSQFLYFLTIQFSNAAIGTIMQDLSPVMVLLVACAGAHRKPRAYEIASIVLALLGVTLLTTHGDLTAFAVSPVALIAGVACAVCVTVYNCLCPRRELRDYPVSMLQAWAFLMGAVLFELTMHPWTLGYTPSLRGVGGILFVVLFGNLLAFNLYMTGVKLIGPEKSVLYGFA
;
A
#
# COMPACT_ATOMS: atom_id res chain seq x y z
N MET A 1 12.80 -22.32 23.62
CA MET A 1 12.52 -21.43 22.46
C MET A 1 11.11 -20.86 22.63
N PHE A 2 10.99 -19.61 23.10
CA PHE A 2 9.67 -18.99 23.37
C PHE A 2 8.94 -18.81 22.06
N ALA A 3 7.83 -19.51 21.87
CA ALA A 3 6.96 -19.30 20.74
C ALA A 3 6.35 -17.88 20.84
N MET A 4 6.76 -17.00 19.92
CA MET A 4 6.24 -15.63 19.86
C MET A 4 4.71 -15.66 19.70
N SER A 5 3.97 -14.89 20.49
CA SER A 5 2.51 -14.87 20.41
C SER A 5 2.07 -14.41 19.00
N ARG A 6 0.93 -14.95 18.53
CA ARG A 6 0.35 -14.58 17.21
C ARG A 6 0.17 -13.07 17.08
N GLN A 7 -0.18 -12.43 18.20
CA GLN A 7 -0.41 -10.99 18.25
C GLN A 7 0.90 -10.21 18.09
N LEU A 8 1.97 -10.60 18.80
CA LEU A 8 3.27 -9.95 18.68
C LEU A 8 3.86 -10.13 17.27
N LYS A 9 3.74 -11.35 16.72
CA LYS A 9 4.17 -11.62 15.34
C LYS A 9 3.45 -10.73 14.33
N GLY A 10 2.13 -10.60 14.45
CA GLY A 10 1.34 -9.74 13.55
C GLY A 10 1.70 -8.26 13.67
N ALA A 11 1.93 -7.77 14.90
CA ALA A 11 2.33 -6.40 15.15
C ALA A 11 3.71 -6.08 14.55
N LEU A 12 4.71 -6.95 14.78
CA LEU A 12 6.05 -6.80 14.21
C LEU A 12 6.06 -6.86 12.68
N MET A 13 5.23 -7.71 12.09
CA MET A 13 5.09 -7.78 10.63
C MET A 13 4.44 -6.52 10.08
N ALA A 14 3.39 -6.00 10.71
CA ALA A 14 2.74 -4.76 10.29
C ALA A 14 3.70 -3.57 10.39
N ALA A 15 4.40 -3.41 11.52
CA ALA A 15 5.39 -2.35 11.73
C ALA A 15 6.56 -2.46 10.74
N GLY A 16 7.11 -3.67 10.54
CA GLY A 16 8.18 -3.88 9.55
C GLY A 16 7.75 -3.53 8.12
N GLY A 17 6.49 -3.79 7.77
CA GLY A 17 5.89 -3.34 6.51
C GLY A 17 5.84 -1.81 6.40
N GLY A 18 5.43 -1.12 7.48
CA GLY A 18 5.40 0.34 7.57
C GLY A 18 6.78 0.95 7.36
N VAL A 19 7.81 0.46 8.07
CA VAL A 19 9.20 0.90 7.89
C VAL A 19 9.67 0.72 6.44
N CYS A 20 9.38 -0.42 5.82
CA CYS A 20 9.74 -0.66 4.42
C CYS A 20 9.04 0.33 3.47
N TRP A 21 7.78 0.68 3.74
CA TRP A 21 7.08 1.71 2.95
C TRP A 21 7.65 3.10 3.14
N GLY A 22 8.01 3.50 4.37
CA GLY A 22 8.66 4.78 4.65
C GLY A 22 9.96 4.95 3.85
N ILE A 23 10.85 3.95 3.90
CA ILE A 23 12.09 3.93 3.14
C ILE A 23 11.82 3.94 1.62
N SER A 24 10.81 3.19 1.15
CA SER A 24 10.42 3.17 -0.26
C SER A 24 9.83 4.51 -0.71
N GLY A 25 9.09 5.20 0.14
CA GLY A 25 8.52 6.53 -0.15
C GLY A 25 9.61 7.59 -0.34
N THR A 26 10.62 7.60 0.55
CA THR A 26 11.78 8.51 0.42
C THR A 26 12.59 8.24 -0.85
N MET A 27 12.78 6.96 -1.22
CA MET A 27 13.39 6.61 -2.49
C MET A 27 12.54 7.06 -3.68
N GLY A 28 11.22 6.95 -3.60
CA GLY A 28 10.29 7.46 -4.62
C GLY A 28 10.42 8.98 -4.79
N GLN A 29 10.49 9.73 -3.72
CA GLN A 29 10.75 11.17 -3.77
C GLN A 29 12.09 11.48 -4.45
N TYR A 30 13.15 10.74 -4.11
CA TYR A 30 14.45 10.88 -4.76
C TYR A 30 14.35 10.69 -6.29
N LEU A 31 13.63 9.65 -6.75
CA LEU A 31 13.43 9.39 -8.18
C LEU A 31 12.70 10.54 -8.88
N PHE A 32 11.73 11.18 -8.22
CA PHE A 32 11.01 12.33 -8.79
C PHE A 32 11.87 13.59 -8.84
N THR A 33 12.66 13.85 -7.78
CA THR A 33 13.42 15.10 -7.66
C THR A 33 14.78 15.09 -8.39
N HIS A 34 15.47 13.95 -8.43
CA HIS A 34 16.82 13.85 -8.97
C HIS A 34 16.91 13.14 -10.31
N GLU A 35 15.96 12.22 -10.59
CA GLU A 35 15.93 11.46 -11.84
C GLU A 35 14.83 11.97 -12.78
N ALA A 36 14.11 13.05 -12.42
CA ALA A 36 13.00 13.64 -13.18
C ALA A 36 11.94 12.61 -13.63
N MET A 37 11.80 11.52 -12.86
CA MET A 37 10.86 10.45 -13.13
C MET A 37 9.43 10.92 -12.81
N GLN A 38 8.45 10.45 -13.56
CA GLN A 38 7.04 10.75 -13.31
C GLN A 38 6.32 9.52 -12.75
N THR A 39 5.30 9.75 -11.93
CA THR A 39 4.45 8.66 -11.38
C THR A 39 3.82 7.82 -12.49
N THR A 40 3.39 8.46 -13.59
CA THR A 40 2.80 7.81 -14.76
C THR A 40 3.76 6.85 -15.48
N TRP A 41 5.06 7.05 -15.34
CA TRP A 41 6.10 6.14 -15.85
C TRP A 41 6.50 5.10 -14.79
N LEU A 42 6.72 5.53 -13.54
CA LEU A 42 7.25 4.68 -12.48
C LEU A 42 6.26 3.57 -12.08
N ILE A 43 4.98 3.89 -11.91
CA ILE A 43 3.99 2.95 -11.36
C ILE A 43 3.74 1.76 -12.28
N PRO A 44 3.46 1.91 -13.59
CA PRO A 44 3.32 0.76 -14.48
C PRO A 44 4.54 -0.18 -14.41
N ILE A 45 5.74 0.37 -14.52
CA ILE A 45 6.99 -0.40 -14.55
C ILE A 45 7.21 -1.17 -13.23
N ARG A 46 7.05 -0.49 -12.07
CA ARG A 46 7.27 -1.15 -10.78
C ARG A 46 6.22 -2.23 -10.48
N LEU A 47 4.96 -2.02 -10.87
CA LEU A 47 3.92 -3.02 -10.71
C LEU A 47 4.13 -4.21 -11.62
N SER A 48 4.56 -3.99 -12.87
CA SER A 48 4.94 -5.05 -13.82
C SER A 48 6.06 -5.90 -13.24
N LEU A 49 7.16 -5.29 -12.80
CA LEU A 49 8.29 -6.02 -12.22
C LEU A 49 7.88 -6.81 -10.98
N ALA A 50 7.22 -6.17 -10.00
CA ALA A 50 6.79 -6.84 -8.78
C ALA A 50 5.78 -7.95 -9.06
N GLY A 51 4.81 -7.68 -9.92
CA GLY A 51 3.77 -8.62 -10.31
C GLY A 51 4.34 -9.84 -11.03
N LEU A 52 5.23 -9.64 -12.00
CA LEU A 52 5.89 -10.73 -12.73
C LEU A 52 6.76 -11.61 -11.81
N ILE A 53 7.55 -11.01 -10.92
CA ILE A 53 8.37 -11.77 -9.95
C ILE A 53 7.49 -12.68 -9.10
N LEU A 54 6.42 -12.15 -8.50
CA LEU A 54 5.52 -12.94 -7.65
C LEU A 54 4.71 -13.95 -8.46
N PHE A 55 4.29 -13.58 -9.67
CA PHE A 55 3.52 -14.48 -10.54
C PHE A 55 4.34 -15.67 -10.98
N VAL A 56 5.58 -15.46 -11.46
CA VAL A 56 6.49 -16.53 -11.83
C VAL A 56 6.81 -17.42 -10.64
N TYR A 57 7.07 -16.83 -9.47
CA TYR A 57 7.28 -17.59 -8.24
C TYR A 57 6.10 -18.54 -7.95
N TRP A 58 4.86 -18.07 -8.02
CA TRP A 58 3.67 -18.88 -7.76
C TRP A 58 3.35 -19.84 -8.90
N LEU A 59 3.65 -19.48 -10.14
CA LEU A 59 3.49 -20.36 -11.31
C LEU A 59 4.34 -21.63 -11.18
N VAL A 60 5.56 -21.48 -10.65
CA VAL A 60 6.49 -22.59 -10.40
C VAL A 60 6.12 -23.35 -9.12
N LYS A 61 5.76 -22.63 -8.06
CA LYS A 61 5.50 -23.21 -6.74
C LYS A 61 4.19 -23.99 -6.68
N ASP A 62 3.09 -23.39 -7.11
CA ASP A 62 1.74 -23.99 -7.13
C ASP A 62 0.83 -23.29 -8.13
N ARG A 63 0.89 -23.74 -9.37
CA ARG A 63 0.05 -23.23 -10.46
C ARG A 63 -1.46 -23.40 -10.18
N ARG A 64 -1.86 -24.50 -9.51
CA ARG A 64 -3.28 -24.75 -9.24
C ARG A 64 -3.83 -23.72 -8.25
N LEU A 65 -3.06 -23.44 -7.21
CA LEU A 65 -3.42 -22.44 -6.21
C LEU A 65 -3.42 -21.03 -6.80
N LEU A 66 -2.45 -20.70 -7.67
CA LEU A 66 -2.36 -19.39 -8.34
C LEU A 66 -3.66 -19.02 -9.08
N PHE A 67 -4.26 -19.97 -9.78
CA PHE A 67 -5.50 -19.75 -10.53
C PHE A 67 -6.79 -20.09 -9.76
N ALA A 68 -6.67 -20.55 -8.50
CA ALA A 68 -7.84 -20.93 -7.70
C ALA A 68 -8.86 -19.79 -7.48
N PRO A 69 -8.45 -18.53 -7.20
CA PRO A 69 -9.41 -17.43 -7.02
C PRO A 69 -10.30 -17.17 -8.23
N TRP A 70 -9.79 -17.43 -9.44
CA TRP A 70 -10.53 -17.21 -10.69
C TRP A 70 -11.61 -18.25 -10.97
N ARG A 71 -11.63 -19.37 -10.22
CA ARG A 71 -12.62 -20.44 -10.35
C ARG A 71 -13.90 -20.19 -9.57
N GLN A 72 -13.88 -19.23 -8.63
CA GLN A 72 -15.02 -18.91 -7.76
C GLN A 72 -15.39 -17.44 -7.96
N ARG A 73 -16.60 -17.17 -8.45
CA ARG A 73 -17.07 -15.80 -8.75
C ARG A 73 -16.89 -14.84 -7.58
N GLY A 74 -17.17 -15.27 -6.34
CA GLY A 74 -16.98 -14.44 -5.15
C GLY A 74 -15.52 -14.04 -4.94
N SER A 75 -14.59 -15.01 -5.01
CA SER A 75 -13.15 -14.76 -4.87
C SER A 75 -12.62 -13.90 -6.03
N THR A 76 -13.09 -14.11 -7.26
CA THR A 76 -12.71 -13.29 -8.43
C THR A 76 -13.09 -11.82 -8.21
N VAL A 77 -14.36 -11.55 -7.87
CA VAL A 77 -14.82 -10.18 -7.64
C VAL A 77 -14.03 -9.51 -6.51
N MET A 78 -13.84 -10.21 -5.38
CA MET A 78 -13.07 -9.68 -4.27
C MET A 78 -11.60 -9.47 -4.61
N LEU A 79 -10.98 -10.34 -5.41
CA LEU A 79 -9.61 -10.20 -5.89
C LEU A 79 -9.44 -8.96 -6.78
N VAL A 80 -10.39 -8.72 -7.70
CA VAL A 80 -10.38 -7.54 -8.57
C VAL A 80 -10.56 -6.26 -7.75
N LEU A 81 -11.51 -6.22 -6.82
CA LEU A 81 -11.71 -5.07 -5.93
C LEU A 81 -10.46 -4.80 -5.07
N TYR A 82 -9.90 -5.84 -4.46
CA TYR A 82 -8.69 -5.77 -3.66
C TYR A 82 -7.48 -5.31 -4.48
N GLY A 83 -7.29 -5.90 -5.67
CA GLY A 83 -6.13 -5.65 -6.52
C GLY A 83 -6.17 -4.30 -7.21
N VAL A 84 -7.26 -3.98 -7.91
CA VAL A 84 -7.37 -2.76 -8.71
C VAL A 84 -7.68 -1.55 -7.81
N PHE A 85 -8.83 -1.58 -7.12
CA PHE A 85 -9.30 -0.43 -6.34
C PHE A 85 -8.62 -0.31 -4.96
N GLY A 86 -8.10 -1.42 -4.42
CA GLY A 86 -7.32 -1.40 -3.21
C GLY A 86 -5.84 -1.10 -3.50
N ILE A 87 -5.08 -2.12 -3.89
CA ILE A 87 -3.61 -2.04 -3.96
C ILE A 87 -3.11 -1.17 -5.10
N SER A 88 -3.53 -1.44 -6.34
CA SER A 88 -2.92 -0.77 -7.51
C SER A 88 -3.21 0.72 -7.53
N LEU A 89 -4.46 1.09 -7.30
CA LEU A 89 -4.86 2.50 -7.27
C LEU A 89 -4.24 3.23 -6.08
N SER A 90 -4.12 2.60 -4.90
CA SER A 90 -3.45 3.22 -3.76
C SER A 90 -1.98 3.50 -4.05
N GLN A 91 -1.27 2.60 -4.73
CA GLN A 91 0.12 2.80 -5.14
C GLN A 91 0.28 4.00 -6.07
N PHE A 92 -0.60 4.12 -7.06
CA PHE A 92 -0.60 5.25 -7.97
C PHE A 92 -0.87 6.57 -7.25
N LEU A 93 -1.92 6.62 -6.47
CA LEU A 93 -2.35 7.82 -5.75
C LEU A 93 -1.33 8.26 -4.69
N TYR A 94 -0.70 7.33 -3.98
CA TYR A 94 0.36 7.62 -3.03
C TYR A 94 1.57 8.29 -3.70
N PHE A 95 2.08 7.70 -4.79
CA PHE A 95 3.21 8.27 -5.52
C PHE A 95 2.85 9.56 -6.26
N LEU A 96 1.61 9.71 -6.71
CA LEU A 96 1.10 10.96 -7.25
C LEU A 96 1.11 12.06 -6.18
N THR A 97 0.69 11.74 -4.96
CA THR A 97 0.76 12.66 -3.82
C THR A 97 2.21 13.08 -3.55
N ILE A 98 3.16 12.14 -3.54
CA ILE A 98 4.59 12.45 -3.34
C ILE A 98 5.11 13.35 -4.47
N GLN A 99 4.77 13.06 -5.73
CA GLN A 99 5.22 13.84 -6.88
C GLN A 99 4.77 15.30 -6.82
N PHE A 100 3.54 15.56 -6.37
CA PHE A 100 2.96 16.90 -6.27
C PHE A 100 3.13 17.55 -4.89
N SER A 101 3.85 16.89 -3.97
CA SER A 101 4.20 17.42 -2.65
C SER A 101 5.56 16.86 -2.19
N ASN A 102 5.56 15.93 -1.24
CA ASN A 102 6.73 15.21 -0.76
C ASN A 102 6.32 13.89 -0.07
N ALA A 103 7.30 13.05 0.30
CA ALA A 103 7.04 11.76 0.94
C ALA A 103 6.33 11.91 2.31
N ALA A 104 6.64 12.97 3.06
CA ALA A 104 6.01 13.24 4.36
C ALA A 104 4.50 13.49 4.20
N ILE A 105 4.11 14.38 3.28
CA ILE A 105 2.70 14.67 2.97
C ILE A 105 2.00 13.41 2.44
N GLY A 106 2.64 12.64 1.56
CA GLY A 106 2.10 11.37 1.06
C GLY A 106 1.75 10.42 2.20
N THR A 107 2.64 10.28 3.17
CA THR A 107 2.43 9.44 4.36
C THR A 107 1.31 9.99 5.24
N ILE A 108 1.32 11.28 5.59
CA ILE A 108 0.25 11.88 6.42
C ILE A 108 -1.13 11.69 5.79
N MET A 109 -1.25 11.90 4.48
CA MET A 109 -2.53 11.71 3.79
C MET A 109 -2.98 10.25 3.79
N GLN A 110 -2.06 9.31 3.55
CA GLN A 110 -2.35 7.88 3.64
C GLN A 110 -2.77 7.48 5.07
N ASP A 111 -2.21 8.13 6.08
CA ASP A 111 -2.47 7.88 7.51
C ASP A 111 -3.87 8.36 7.97
N LEU A 112 -4.68 8.92 7.10
CA LEU A 112 -6.13 9.06 7.30
C LEU A 112 -6.85 7.70 7.23
N SER A 113 -6.22 6.67 6.64
CA SER A 113 -6.84 5.35 6.48
C SER A 113 -7.24 4.66 7.79
N PRO A 114 -6.54 4.76 8.93
CA PRO A 114 -6.99 4.18 10.20
C PRO A 114 -8.35 4.70 10.65
N VAL A 115 -8.62 6.00 10.43
CA VAL A 115 -9.93 6.59 10.74
C VAL A 115 -11.01 5.89 9.91
N MET A 116 -10.76 5.75 8.61
CA MET A 116 -11.71 5.13 7.68
C MET A 116 -11.89 3.63 7.98
N VAL A 117 -10.81 2.91 8.29
CA VAL A 117 -10.87 1.49 8.69
C VAL A 117 -11.70 1.33 9.96
N LEU A 118 -11.49 2.19 10.97
CA LEU A 118 -12.28 2.16 12.20
C LEU A 118 -13.76 2.43 11.93
N LEU A 119 -14.08 3.41 11.09
CA LEU A 119 -15.47 3.73 10.73
C LEU A 119 -16.15 2.53 10.04
N VAL A 120 -15.46 1.89 9.09
CA VAL A 120 -15.97 0.68 8.41
C VAL A 120 -16.16 -0.46 9.39
N ALA A 121 -15.23 -0.68 10.31
CA ALA A 121 -15.32 -1.73 11.32
C ALA A 121 -16.47 -1.47 12.30
N CYS A 122 -16.64 -0.23 12.76
CA CYS A 122 -17.76 0.16 13.62
C CYS A 122 -19.11 0.00 12.92
N ALA A 123 -19.21 0.43 11.65
CA ALA A 123 -20.42 0.26 10.85
C ALA A 123 -20.77 -1.23 10.66
N GLY A 124 -19.77 -2.06 10.32
CA GLY A 124 -19.96 -3.52 10.15
C GLY A 124 -20.36 -4.24 11.45
N ALA A 125 -19.89 -3.75 12.60
CA ALA A 125 -20.25 -4.28 13.92
C ALA A 125 -21.48 -3.60 14.54
N HIS A 126 -22.13 -2.67 13.85
CA HIS A 126 -23.24 -1.87 14.36
C HIS A 126 -22.96 -1.23 15.73
N ARG A 127 -21.71 -0.78 15.95
CA ARG A 127 -21.26 -0.16 17.21
C ARG A 127 -20.70 1.26 16.99
N LYS A 128 -20.74 2.09 18.01
CA LYS A 128 -20.02 3.37 18.00
C LYS A 128 -18.53 3.18 18.29
N PRO A 129 -17.65 4.05 17.74
CA PRO A 129 -16.25 4.08 18.14
C PRO A 129 -16.10 4.31 19.65
N ARG A 130 -15.15 3.61 20.28
CA ARG A 130 -14.83 3.80 21.68
C ARG A 130 -13.89 4.98 21.85
N ALA A 131 -13.99 5.67 23.00
CA ALA A 131 -13.18 6.88 23.27
C ALA A 131 -11.66 6.63 23.10
N TYR A 132 -11.16 5.48 23.57
CA TYR A 132 -9.75 5.14 23.43
C TYR A 132 -9.32 4.87 21.96
N GLU A 133 -10.22 4.34 21.11
CA GLU A 133 -9.96 4.12 19.68
C GLU A 133 -9.78 5.47 18.98
N ILE A 134 -10.67 6.43 19.28
CA ILE A 134 -10.59 7.81 18.77
C ILE A 134 -9.32 8.50 19.27
N ALA A 135 -9.06 8.42 20.58
CA ALA A 135 -7.87 9.02 21.18
C ALA A 135 -6.57 8.49 20.57
N SER A 136 -6.47 7.16 20.36
CA SER A 136 -5.29 6.55 19.72
C SER A 136 -5.06 7.05 18.31
N ILE A 137 -6.11 7.19 17.50
CA ILE A 137 -6.01 7.71 16.13
C ILE A 137 -5.60 9.18 16.15
N VAL A 138 -6.24 10.01 16.97
CA VAL A 138 -5.90 11.43 17.07
C VAL A 138 -4.43 11.61 17.49
N LEU A 139 -3.98 10.87 18.52
CA LEU A 139 -2.59 10.92 18.96
C LEU A 139 -1.61 10.46 17.88
N ALA A 140 -1.94 9.39 17.15
CA ALA A 140 -1.10 8.91 16.05
C ALA A 140 -0.99 9.94 14.93
N LEU A 141 -2.12 10.50 14.48
CA LEU A 141 -2.14 11.54 13.44
C LEU A 141 -1.39 12.80 13.87
N LEU A 142 -1.59 13.27 15.11
CA LEU A 142 -0.84 14.39 15.66
C LEU A 142 0.66 14.11 15.71
N GLY A 143 1.05 12.93 16.19
CA GLY A 143 2.46 12.53 16.28
C GLY A 143 3.13 12.51 14.90
N VAL A 144 2.52 11.86 13.91
CA VAL A 144 3.04 11.83 12.53
C VAL A 144 3.08 13.24 11.94
N THR A 145 2.04 14.04 12.12
CA THR A 145 1.98 15.43 11.62
C THR A 145 3.10 16.29 12.23
N LEU A 146 3.29 16.25 13.55
CA LEU A 146 4.36 17.00 14.23
C LEU A 146 5.75 16.55 13.80
N LEU A 147 5.94 15.23 13.66
CA LEU A 147 7.24 14.68 13.24
C LEU A 147 7.59 15.08 11.81
N THR A 148 6.64 15.02 10.89
CA THR A 148 6.87 15.28 9.46
C THR A 148 6.94 16.77 9.11
N THR A 149 6.27 17.63 9.88
CA THR A 149 6.30 19.09 9.71
C THR A 149 7.39 19.77 10.54
N HIS A 150 8.07 19.03 11.41
CA HIS A 150 9.00 19.61 12.41
C HIS A 150 8.35 20.74 13.24
N GLY A 151 7.02 20.70 13.40
CA GLY A 151 6.23 21.72 14.09
C GLY A 151 5.88 22.95 13.25
N ASP A 152 6.36 23.05 12.02
CA ASP A 152 6.01 24.14 11.11
C ASP A 152 4.77 23.82 10.28
N LEU A 153 3.62 24.32 10.74
CA LEU A 153 2.34 24.13 10.05
C LEU A 153 2.23 24.93 8.75
N THR A 154 3.14 25.87 8.48
CA THR A 154 3.14 26.62 7.21
C THR A 154 3.69 25.78 6.06
N ALA A 155 4.43 24.72 6.37
CA ALA A 155 4.90 23.72 5.40
C ALA A 155 3.75 22.90 4.74
N PHE A 156 2.51 23.06 5.20
CA PHE A 156 1.29 22.44 4.64
C PHE A 156 0.74 23.14 3.37
N ALA A 157 1.54 23.87 2.63
CA ALA A 157 1.12 24.33 1.29
C ALA A 157 1.01 23.13 0.34
N VAL A 158 -0.06 22.34 0.48
CA VAL A 158 -0.32 21.13 -0.32
C VAL A 158 -1.07 21.51 -1.58
N SER A 159 -0.61 21.07 -2.75
CA SER A 159 -1.35 21.28 -3.99
C SER A 159 -2.72 20.59 -3.96
N PRO A 160 -3.78 21.14 -4.62
CA PRO A 160 -5.09 20.48 -4.69
C PRO A 160 -5.01 19.05 -5.23
N VAL A 161 -4.11 18.80 -6.19
CA VAL A 161 -3.89 17.47 -6.76
C VAL A 161 -3.37 16.49 -5.70
N ALA A 162 -2.36 16.90 -4.91
CA ALA A 162 -1.82 16.06 -3.83
C ALA A 162 -2.87 15.80 -2.74
N LEU A 163 -3.69 16.80 -2.40
CA LEU A 163 -4.76 16.63 -1.40
C LEU A 163 -5.80 15.60 -1.86
N ILE A 164 -6.33 15.75 -3.08
CA ILE A 164 -7.34 14.84 -3.62
C ILE A 164 -6.75 13.42 -3.77
N ALA A 165 -5.54 13.31 -4.34
CA ALA A 165 -4.87 12.04 -4.51
C ALA A 165 -4.60 11.36 -3.15
N GLY A 166 -4.15 12.11 -2.15
CA GLY A 166 -3.86 11.58 -0.81
C GLY A 166 -5.10 11.06 -0.09
N VAL A 167 -6.22 11.80 -0.11
CA VAL A 167 -7.48 11.35 0.46
C VAL A 167 -8.02 10.12 -0.29
N ALA A 168 -7.98 10.12 -1.62
CA ALA A 168 -8.38 8.97 -2.43
C ALA A 168 -7.48 7.75 -2.15
N CYS A 169 -6.17 7.96 -1.94
CA CYS A 169 -5.25 6.93 -1.49
C CYS A 169 -5.70 6.29 -0.18
N ALA A 170 -6.04 7.09 0.84
CA ALA A 170 -6.52 6.59 2.13
C ALA A 170 -7.80 5.73 2.00
N VAL A 171 -8.71 6.10 1.10
CA VAL A 171 -9.88 5.27 0.76
C VAL A 171 -9.45 3.92 0.19
N CYS A 172 -8.54 3.91 -0.79
CA CYS A 172 -8.02 2.68 -1.40
C CYS A 172 -7.29 1.79 -0.38
N VAL A 173 -6.51 2.40 0.52
CA VAL A 173 -5.86 1.70 1.65
C VAL A 173 -6.90 1.04 2.55
N THR A 174 -8.00 1.72 2.83
CA THR A 174 -9.13 1.17 3.60
C THR A 174 -9.75 -0.04 2.88
N VAL A 175 -9.95 0.07 1.56
CA VAL A 175 -10.51 -1.02 0.75
C VAL A 175 -9.67 -2.28 0.87
N TYR A 176 -8.35 -2.22 0.60
CA TYR A 176 -7.54 -3.43 0.65
C TYR A 176 -7.36 -4.00 2.07
N ASN A 177 -7.30 -3.14 3.10
CA ASN A 177 -7.25 -3.58 4.49
C ASN A 177 -8.51 -4.34 4.91
N CYS A 178 -9.69 -3.86 4.53
CA CYS A 178 -10.97 -4.46 4.87
C CYS A 178 -11.27 -5.72 4.02
N LEU A 179 -10.77 -5.81 2.78
CA LEU A 179 -11.03 -6.94 1.89
C LEU A 179 -10.09 -8.13 2.14
N CYS A 180 -8.82 -7.87 2.48
CA CYS A 180 -7.82 -8.92 2.65
C CYS A 180 -8.21 -10.02 3.66
N PRO A 181 -8.79 -9.72 4.84
CA PRO A 181 -9.19 -10.74 5.81
C PRO A 181 -10.56 -11.37 5.53
N ARG A 182 -11.27 -10.96 4.47
CA ARG A 182 -12.58 -11.53 4.13
C ARG A 182 -12.48 -13.00 3.73
N ARG A 183 -13.57 -13.75 3.97
CA ARG A 183 -13.66 -15.20 3.72
C ARG A 183 -13.19 -15.60 2.33
N GLU A 184 -13.49 -14.78 1.33
CA GLU A 184 -13.19 -15.04 -0.08
C GLU A 184 -11.68 -14.94 -0.40
N LEU A 185 -10.89 -14.22 0.43
CA LEU A 185 -9.47 -13.96 0.20
C LEU A 185 -8.54 -14.46 1.32
N ARG A 186 -9.04 -14.64 2.55
CA ARG A 186 -8.20 -14.90 3.73
C ARG A 186 -7.37 -16.18 3.64
N ASP A 187 -7.89 -17.20 2.95
CA ASP A 187 -7.27 -18.53 2.89
C ASP A 187 -6.18 -18.61 1.80
N TYR A 188 -6.13 -17.61 0.91
CA TYR A 188 -5.07 -17.51 -0.10
C TYR A 188 -3.82 -16.84 0.46
N PRO A 189 -2.62 -17.28 0.06
CA PRO A 189 -1.36 -16.63 0.45
C PRO A 189 -1.32 -15.16 0.02
N VAL A 190 -0.83 -14.29 0.90
CA VAL A 190 -0.74 -12.84 0.63
C VAL A 190 0.04 -12.55 -0.64
N SER A 191 1.23 -13.14 -0.80
CA SER A 191 2.07 -12.93 -1.98
C SER A 191 1.41 -13.37 -3.30
N MET A 192 0.52 -14.36 -3.24
CA MET A 192 -0.26 -14.78 -4.41
C MET A 192 -1.33 -13.75 -4.78
N LEU A 193 -2.06 -13.22 -3.79
CA LEU A 193 -3.03 -12.15 -4.03
C LEU A 193 -2.35 -10.91 -4.58
N GLN A 194 -1.14 -10.60 -4.10
CA GLN A 194 -0.35 -9.47 -4.59
C GLN A 194 0.17 -9.67 -6.02
N ALA A 195 0.55 -10.91 -6.39
CA ALA A 195 0.93 -11.21 -7.77
C ALA A 195 -0.18 -10.75 -8.75
N TRP A 196 -1.42 -11.14 -8.49
CA TRP A 196 -2.57 -10.73 -9.29
C TRP A 196 -2.87 -9.24 -9.17
N ALA A 197 -2.82 -8.69 -7.96
CA ALA A 197 -3.08 -7.27 -7.73
C ALA A 197 -2.11 -6.39 -8.55
N PHE A 198 -0.82 -6.66 -8.46
CA PHE A 198 0.19 -5.90 -9.18
C PHE A 198 0.09 -6.09 -10.70
N LEU A 199 -0.16 -7.30 -11.20
CA LEU A 199 -0.33 -7.52 -12.64
C LEU A 199 -1.58 -6.83 -13.19
N MET A 200 -2.71 -6.89 -12.49
CA MET A 200 -3.92 -6.17 -12.90
C MET A 200 -3.67 -4.66 -12.94
N GLY A 201 -2.98 -4.12 -11.94
CA GLY A 201 -2.59 -2.71 -11.91
C GLY A 201 -1.59 -2.36 -13.00
N ALA A 202 -0.61 -3.22 -13.27
CA ALA A 202 0.35 -3.04 -14.35
C ALA A 202 -0.38 -2.92 -15.69
N VAL A 203 -1.22 -3.89 -16.04
CA VAL A 203 -2.00 -3.87 -17.28
C VAL A 203 -2.88 -2.62 -17.36
N LEU A 204 -3.59 -2.27 -16.28
CA LEU A 204 -4.43 -1.08 -16.24
C LEU A 204 -3.63 0.19 -16.53
N PHE A 205 -2.51 0.38 -15.82
CA PHE A 205 -1.73 1.62 -15.94
C PHE A 205 -0.86 1.65 -17.20
N GLU A 206 -0.39 0.53 -17.68
CA GLU A 206 0.28 0.47 -19.00
C GLU A 206 -0.67 0.87 -20.14
N LEU A 207 -1.91 0.36 -20.11
CA LEU A 207 -2.90 0.69 -21.13
C LEU A 207 -3.47 2.11 -21.03
N THR A 208 -3.47 2.72 -19.83
CA THR A 208 -4.03 4.07 -19.64
C THR A 208 -2.98 5.17 -19.69
N MET A 209 -1.76 4.91 -19.28
CA MET A 209 -0.69 5.91 -19.15
C MET A 209 0.37 5.83 -20.24
N HIS A 210 0.42 4.71 -20.98
CA HIS A 210 1.35 4.50 -22.10
C HIS A 210 2.80 4.90 -21.76
N PRO A 211 3.46 4.33 -20.72
CA PRO A 211 4.76 4.79 -20.25
C PRO A 211 5.85 4.78 -21.33
N TRP A 212 5.71 3.92 -22.34
CA TRP A 212 6.63 3.83 -23.48
C TRP A 212 6.59 5.05 -24.40
N THR A 213 5.52 5.88 -24.35
CA THR A 213 5.41 7.10 -25.18
C THR A 213 6.09 8.31 -24.54
N LEU A 214 6.44 8.24 -23.25
CA LEU A 214 7.02 9.35 -22.51
C LEU A 214 8.51 9.61 -22.84
N GLY A 215 9.15 8.73 -23.63
CA GLY A 215 10.56 8.89 -24.05
C GLY A 215 11.57 8.94 -22.90
N TYR A 216 11.16 8.53 -21.69
CA TYR A 216 12.03 8.54 -20.51
C TYR A 216 12.92 7.29 -20.47
N THR A 217 14.22 7.50 -20.31
CA THR A 217 15.20 6.42 -20.10
C THR A 217 15.88 6.62 -18.75
N PRO A 218 15.72 5.68 -17.80
CA PRO A 218 16.32 5.81 -16.46
C PRO A 218 17.86 5.71 -16.52
N SER A 219 18.52 6.51 -15.72
CA SER A 219 19.96 6.36 -15.45
C SER A 219 20.23 5.05 -14.70
N LEU A 220 21.50 4.66 -14.58
CA LEU A 220 21.88 3.50 -13.76
C LEU A 220 21.43 3.66 -12.29
N ARG A 221 21.48 4.88 -11.75
CA ARG A 221 20.98 5.21 -10.40
C ARG A 221 19.46 5.10 -10.35
N GLY A 222 18.76 5.58 -11.40
CA GLY A 222 17.32 5.46 -11.54
C GLY A 222 16.87 3.99 -11.55
N VAL A 223 17.57 3.13 -12.30
CA VAL A 223 17.31 1.67 -12.31
C VAL A 223 17.50 1.06 -10.91
N GLY A 224 18.58 1.41 -10.22
CA GLY A 224 18.83 0.98 -8.83
C GLY A 224 17.71 1.41 -7.88
N GLY A 225 17.24 2.67 -8.00
CA GLY A 225 16.12 3.20 -7.23
C GLY A 225 14.80 2.48 -7.52
N ILE A 226 14.51 2.18 -8.79
CA ILE A 226 13.31 1.39 -9.17
C ILE A 226 13.36 -0.01 -8.52
N LEU A 227 14.49 -0.72 -8.65
CA LEU A 227 14.66 -2.04 -8.05
C LEU A 227 14.52 -2.00 -6.53
N PHE A 228 15.04 -0.95 -5.89
CA PHE A 228 14.88 -0.73 -4.46
C PHE A 228 13.40 -0.57 -4.08
N VAL A 229 12.67 0.29 -4.78
CA VAL A 229 11.23 0.52 -4.52
C VAL A 229 10.41 -0.74 -4.80
N VAL A 230 10.74 -1.53 -5.82
CA VAL A 230 10.11 -2.82 -6.10
C VAL A 230 10.34 -3.80 -4.95
N LEU A 231 11.60 -3.96 -4.53
CA LEU A 231 11.96 -4.93 -3.50
C LEU A 231 11.36 -4.55 -2.14
N PHE A 232 11.64 -3.34 -1.66
CA PHE A 232 11.20 -2.90 -0.33
C PHE A 232 9.74 -2.47 -0.31
N GLY A 233 9.28 -1.70 -1.28
CA GLY A 233 7.93 -1.13 -1.30
C GLY A 233 6.84 -2.12 -1.76
N ASN A 234 7.14 -2.98 -2.73
CA ASN A 234 6.14 -3.92 -3.26
C ASN A 234 6.30 -5.33 -2.70
N LEU A 235 7.49 -5.93 -2.81
CA LEU A 235 7.64 -7.34 -2.44
C LEU A 235 7.68 -7.52 -0.91
N LEU A 236 8.51 -6.78 -0.22
CA LEU A 236 8.72 -6.97 1.21
C LEU A 236 7.62 -6.29 2.05
N ALA A 237 7.39 -4.99 1.87
CA ALA A 237 6.45 -4.23 2.68
C ALA A 237 5.03 -4.81 2.64
N PHE A 238 4.46 -5.02 1.44
CA PHE A 238 3.11 -5.56 1.32
C PHE A 238 2.98 -6.98 1.87
N ASN A 239 3.98 -7.86 1.65
CA ASN A 239 3.94 -9.20 2.22
C ASN A 239 3.95 -9.18 3.75
N LEU A 240 4.82 -8.38 4.35
CA LEU A 240 4.87 -8.22 5.80
C LEU A 240 3.57 -7.63 6.34
N TYR A 241 3.18 -6.47 5.83
CA TYR A 241 2.01 -5.75 6.33
C TYR A 241 0.71 -6.55 6.17
N MET A 242 0.42 -7.08 4.99
CA MET A 242 -0.80 -7.86 4.74
C MET A 242 -0.83 -9.19 5.51
N THR A 243 0.34 -9.78 5.80
CA THR A 243 0.42 -10.92 6.72
C THR A 243 0.06 -10.49 8.14
N GLY A 244 0.53 -9.31 8.58
CA GLY A 244 0.08 -8.69 9.82
C GLY A 244 -1.44 -8.52 9.87
N VAL A 245 -2.03 -7.94 8.82
CA VAL A 245 -3.49 -7.74 8.69
C VAL A 245 -4.26 -9.07 8.83
N LYS A 246 -3.78 -10.15 8.22
CA LYS A 246 -4.40 -11.49 8.37
C LYS A 246 -4.25 -12.08 9.78
N LEU A 247 -3.17 -11.74 10.49
CA LEU A 247 -2.91 -12.28 11.83
C LEU A 247 -3.70 -11.56 12.94
N ILE A 248 -3.76 -10.23 12.89
CA ILE A 248 -4.29 -9.39 13.99
C ILE A 248 -5.45 -8.49 13.59
N GLY A 249 -5.87 -8.54 12.33
CA GLY A 249 -6.97 -7.74 11.77
C GLY A 249 -6.54 -6.35 11.29
N PRO A 250 -7.36 -5.70 10.43
CA PRO A 250 -7.03 -4.42 9.84
C PRO A 250 -6.91 -3.29 10.86
N GLU A 251 -7.83 -3.18 11.81
CA GLU A 251 -7.87 -2.11 12.83
C GLU A 251 -6.55 -1.99 13.61
N LYS A 252 -5.99 -3.14 14.05
CA LYS A 252 -4.73 -3.16 14.79
C LYS A 252 -3.53 -2.95 13.88
N SER A 253 -3.53 -3.59 12.71
CA SER A 253 -2.39 -3.52 11.78
C SER A 253 -2.16 -2.12 11.26
N VAL A 254 -3.21 -1.35 11.01
CA VAL A 254 -3.08 0.04 10.54
C VAL A 254 -2.36 0.90 11.57
N LEU A 255 -2.66 0.71 12.88
CA LEU A 255 -1.98 1.43 13.97
C LEU A 255 -0.49 1.08 14.08
N TYR A 256 -0.13 -0.19 13.85
CA TYR A 256 1.27 -0.61 13.84
C TYR A 256 2.02 -0.23 12.56
N GLY A 257 1.33 0.06 11.48
CA GLY A 257 1.91 0.52 10.22
C GLY A 257 2.49 1.95 10.27
N PHE A 258 2.20 2.70 11.35
CA PHE A 258 2.80 4.01 11.63
C PHE A 258 4.21 3.95 12.24
N ALA A 259 4.77 2.79 12.47
CA ALA A 259 6.04 2.60 13.17
C ALA A 259 7.28 3.15 12.40
#